data_112106cff4ec8fd54024fd070cbee61d
#
_entry.id   112106cff4ec8fd54024fd070cbee61d
#
_cell.length_a   1.000
_cell.length_b   1.000
_cell.length_c   1.000
_cell.angle_alpha   90.00
_cell.angle_beta   90.00
_cell.angle_gamma   90.00
#
_symmetry.space_group_name_H-M   'P 1'
#
loop_
_entity.id
_entity.type
_entity.pdbx_description
1 polymer ?
#
loop_
_entity_poly.entity_id
_entity_poly.type
_entity_poly.pdbx_seq_one_letter_code
_entity_poly.pdbx_strand_id
1 'polypeptide(L)'
;MHRRLRAVVLVGLLLGLLGAAEAAAAAPTTDAGAERRSYSGTIDGAQYRVELPARWNGTLVLYSHGYLPAGFPSFGIALTNRPSDRSETEAWLLEHGYALAASHFKGGGTGYQVENALHDQLALLDWFHAHVGRPLHTLSYGQSMGAAIAVLLAERHPDRFAGVATVCGAYDPNGSFNAALDINFAVKTLLAPEQDIELVRVSDPARSTQALVQAVEQALSSPQGRARLALVSAFNNVAGWYSAHQPRPTDMTDWIRQQAAWIQNAYIVGLGPSARVDLEAKAGGNPSWNVGIDYRRQLARSSQEAVVRRAYRTAGLDLRRDLERLADAPRIAPDRSAVAYMYRVGVPHGYTPVPVVTLHSTGDGGAVPDQERWYADQVGRFGDPSRLRQLYVERGMHCSFSAAEEIVTLRTVFERIDSGRWPNTNPRRLSKAARELGDDYQLVLDFGTFQDAAMPAAFTRFAPPQFLRPSR
;
A
#
# COMPACT_ATOMS: atom_id res chain seq x y z
N MET A 1 2.96 -12.33 76.89
CA MET A 1 2.49 -13.53 77.62
C MET A 1 2.63 -14.70 76.66
N HIS A 2 3.65 -15.50 76.78
CA HIS A 2 3.69 -16.86 77.35
C HIS A 2 2.82 -17.84 76.51
N ARG A 3 3.25 -19.01 76.04
CA ARG A 3 4.28 -20.03 76.25
C ARG A 3 4.29 -20.98 75.05
N ARG A 4 5.42 -21.36 74.47
CA ARG A 4 6.25 -22.57 74.72
C ARG A 4 5.61 -23.90 74.34
N LEU A 5 6.25 -24.60 73.33
CA LEU A 5 6.96 -25.91 73.40
C LEU A 5 6.05 -27.18 73.48
N ARG A 6 6.25 -28.21 72.65
CA ARG A 6 7.37 -29.18 72.61
C ARG A 6 7.22 -30.16 71.41
N ALA A 7 8.36 -30.59 70.94
CA ALA A 7 8.57 -31.70 70.01
C ALA A 7 8.36 -33.08 70.70
N VAL A 8 8.01 -34.10 69.91
CA VAL A 8 8.39 -35.52 70.21
C VAL A 8 8.66 -36.22 68.86
N VAL A 9 9.86 -36.81 68.80
CA VAL A 9 10.37 -37.74 67.81
C VAL A 9 9.93 -39.13 68.16
N LEU A 10 9.56 -39.97 67.18
CA LEU A 10 9.74 -41.45 67.32
C LEU A 10 9.97 -42.11 65.98
N VAL A 11 11.01 -42.93 65.95
CA VAL A 11 11.56 -43.76 64.87
C VAL A 11 10.86 -45.13 64.88
N GLY A 12 10.68 -45.75 63.72
CA GLY A 12 10.23 -47.15 63.66
C GLY A 12 10.22 -47.73 62.23
N LEU A 13 11.29 -48.37 61.93
CA LEU A 13 11.68 -49.44 61.01
C LEU A 13 10.67 -50.22 60.15
N LEU A 14 10.99 -50.30 58.83
CA LEU A 14 11.13 -51.44 57.88
C LEU A 14 10.08 -52.55 57.84
N LEU A 15 9.53 -52.78 56.62
CA LEU A 15 9.67 -54.05 55.88
C LEU A 15 8.97 -53.90 54.51
N GLY A 16 9.65 -54.38 53.46
CA GLY A 16 9.30 -54.17 52.04
C GLY A 16 8.26 -55.14 51.50
N LEU A 17 7.78 -54.78 50.30
CA LEU A 17 7.20 -55.73 49.33
C LEU A 17 7.41 -55.15 47.94
N LEU A 18 8.00 -55.96 47.07
CA LEU A 18 8.13 -55.74 45.64
C LEU A 18 6.74 -55.67 45.01
N GLY A 19 6.50 -54.59 44.25
CA GLY A 19 5.32 -54.42 43.39
C GLY A 19 5.70 -53.68 42.10
N ALA A 20 5.33 -54.26 40.97
CA ALA A 20 5.67 -53.95 39.61
C ALA A 20 5.66 -52.46 39.25
N ALA A 21 6.69 -51.97 38.59
CA ALA A 21 6.74 -50.68 37.98
C ALA A 21 5.88 -50.68 36.69
N GLU A 22 4.71 -50.12 36.77
CA GLU A 22 4.00 -49.60 35.58
C GLU A 22 4.72 -48.32 35.13
N ALA A 23 5.25 -48.36 33.88
CA ALA A 23 5.83 -47.19 33.24
C ALA A 23 4.70 -46.17 33.00
N ALA A 24 4.58 -45.19 33.86
CA ALA A 24 3.77 -44.00 33.59
C ALA A 24 4.41 -43.29 32.39
N ALA A 25 3.67 -43.27 31.30
CA ALA A 25 4.00 -42.43 30.14
C ALA A 25 4.15 -40.99 30.63
N ALA A 26 5.35 -40.42 30.50
CA ALA A 26 5.61 -39.02 30.78
C ALA A 26 4.68 -38.16 29.91
N ALA A 27 3.82 -37.38 30.53
CA ALA A 27 3.08 -36.34 29.87
C ALA A 27 4.09 -35.43 29.09
N PRO A 28 3.75 -34.96 27.91
CA PRO A 28 4.65 -34.07 27.21
C PRO A 28 4.91 -32.86 28.08
N THR A 29 6.16 -32.64 28.43
CA THR A 29 6.63 -31.42 29.07
C THR A 29 6.24 -30.26 28.18
N THR A 30 5.34 -29.41 28.65
CA THR A 30 5.11 -28.09 28.03
C THR A 30 6.46 -27.40 27.96
N ASP A 31 6.91 -27.13 26.74
CA ASP A 31 8.15 -26.43 26.43
C ASP A 31 8.02 -24.97 26.94
N ALA A 32 8.35 -24.80 28.21
CA ALA A 32 8.40 -23.50 28.88
C ALA A 32 9.75 -22.87 28.53
N GLY A 33 9.82 -22.14 27.39
CA GLY A 33 11.04 -21.38 27.10
C GLY A 33 11.37 -20.95 25.68
N ALA A 34 10.50 -21.17 24.71
CA ALA A 34 10.75 -20.55 23.40
C ALA A 34 10.40 -19.04 23.48
N GLU A 35 11.41 -18.17 23.51
CA GLU A 35 11.22 -16.72 23.49
C GLU A 35 11.13 -16.21 22.06
N ARG A 36 10.37 -15.11 21.85
CA ARG A 36 10.40 -14.32 20.60
C ARG A 36 11.83 -13.83 20.36
N ARG A 37 12.32 -13.93 19.14
CA ARG A 37 13.64 -13.45 18.74
C ARG A 37 13.53 -12.34 17.72
N SER A 38 14.26 -11.26 17.94
CA SER A 38 14.36 -10.12 17.03
C SER A 38 15.76 -10.03 16.43
N TYR A 39 15.83 -9.74 15.14
CA TYR A 39 17.08 -9.49 14.45
C TYR A 39 16.98 -8.18 13.69
N SER A 40 18.04 -7.40 13.73
CA SER A 40 18.18 -6.16 12.96
C SER A 40 19.63 -5.98 12.56
N GLY A 41 19.85 -5.27 11.47
CA GLY A 41 21.19 -5.03 10.95
C GLY A 41 21.13 -4.36 9.58
N THR A 42 22.22 -4.53 8.83
CA THR A 42 22.35 -3.97 7.48
C THR A 42 22.90 -5.05 6.53
N ILE A 43 22.26 -5.21 5.39
CA ILE A 43 22.70 -6.08 4.30
C ILE A 43 22.91 -5.20 3.07
N ASP A 44 24.11 -5.15 2.52
CA ASP A 44 24.48 -4.36 1.33
C ASP A 44 24.09 -2.87 1.40
N GLY A 45 24.03 -2.33 2.61
CA GLY A 45 23.63 -0.93 2.87
C GLY A 45 22.12 -0.72 3.09
N ALA A 46 21.31 -1.77 3.04
CA ALA A 46 19.89 -1.74 3.38
C ALA A 46 19.67 -2.22 4.83
N GLN A 47 19.07 -1.39 5.66
CA GLN A 47 18.69 -1.80 7.02
C GLN A 47 17.55 -2.80 6.96
N TYR A 48 17.52 -3.76 7.88
CA TYR A 48 16.47 -4.76 7.98
C TYR A 48 16.01 -5.00 9.41
N ARG A 49 14.79 -5.52 9.53
CA ARG A 49 14.21 -6.04 10.77
C ARG A 49 13.58 -7.40 10.51
N VAL A 50 13.79 -8.34 11.42
CA VAL A 50 13.16 -9.67 11.42
C VAL A 50 12.64 -9.95 12.81
N GLU A 51 11.40 -10.42 12.90
CA GLU A 51 10.76 -10.89 14.13
C GLU A 51 10.39 -12.36 13.97
N LEU A 52 10.90 -13.19 14.85
CA LEU A 52 10.61 -14.62 14.89
C LEU A 52 9.73 -14.92 16.12
N PRO A 53 8.54 -15.50 15.95
CA PRO A 53 7.67 -15.83 17.07
C PRO A 53 8.25 -16.97 17.90
N ALA A 54 7.82 -17.08 19.14
CA ALA A 54 8.22 -18.17 20.05
C ALA A 54 7.94 -19.56 19.47
N ARG A 55 6.82 -19.71 18.75
CA ARG A 55 6.45 -20.93 18.01
C ARG A 55 6.23 -20.60 16.56
N TRP A 56 7.28 -20.76 15.75
CA TRP A 56 7.19 -20.49 14.33
C TRP A 56 6.43 -21.61 13.60
N ASN A 57 5.38 -21.24 12.85
CA ASN A 57 4.55 -22.15 12.06
C ASN A 57 5.18 -22.54 10.70
N GLY A 58 6.38 -22.06 10.40
CA GLY A 58 7.07 -22.29 9.13
C GLY A 58 6.76 -21.27 8.05
N THR A 59 5.89 -20.28 8.29
CA THR A 59 5.57 -19.24 7.32
C THR A 59 6.32 -17.94 7.63
N LEU A 60 6.93 -17.35 6.60
CA LEU A 60 7.54 -16.03 6.62
C LEU A 60 6.67 -15.04 5.84
N VAL A 61 6.36 -13.90 6.43
CA VAL A 61 5.78 -12.74 5.76
C VAL A 61 6.90 -11.74 5.47
N LEU A 62 7.24 -11.55 4.21
CA LEU A 62 8.25 -10.61 3.73
C LEU A 62 7.57 -9.33 3.27
N TYR A 63 7.66 -8.27 4.06
CA TYR A 63 6.94 -7.02 3.85
C TYR A 63 7.76 -5.98 3.08
N SER A 64 7.11 -5.35 2.11
CA SER A 64 7.64 -4.24 1.30
C SER A 64 6.81 -2.97 1.56
N HIS A 65 7.43 -1.94 2.13
CA HIS A 65 6.76 -0.68 2.44
C HIS A 65 6.45 0.15 1.19
N GLY A 66 5.56 1.13 1.32
CA GLY A 66 5.16 2.05 0.27
C GLY A 66 6.22 3.13 -0.05
N TYR A 67 5.84 4.04 -0.95
CA TYR A 67 6.66 5.22 -1.29
C TYR A 67 6.72 6.19 -0.10
N LEU A 68 7.93 6.57 0.27
CA LEU A 68 8.19 7.58 1.30
C LEU A 68 8.85 8.79 0.62
N PRO A 69 8.20 9.96 0.59
CA PRO A 69 8.82 11.16 0.03
C PRO A 69 10.14 11.51 0.73
N ALA A 70 11.07 12.13 0.02
CA ALA A 70 12.31 12.64 0.63
C ALA A 70 12.00 13.59 1.79
N GLY A 71 12.68 13.40 2.93
CA GLY A 71 12.45 14.18 4.15
C GLY A 71 11.25 13.73 4.99
N PHE A 72 10.56 12.67 4.61
CA PHE A 72 9.51 12.08 5.44
C PHE A 72 10.14 11.50 6.73
N PRO A 73 9.50 11.68 7.90
CA PRO A 73 10.04 11.14 9.15
C PRO A 73 10.12 9.61 9.09
N SER A 74 11.23 9.07 9.60
CA SER A 74 11.36 7.62 9.76
C SER A 74 10.58 7.18 10.99
N PHE A 75 9.65 6.25 10.80
CA PHE A 75 8.93 5.56 11.88
C PHE A 75 9.55 4.18 12.20
N GLY A 76 10.84 4.00 11.86
CA GLY A 76 11.47 2.69 11.93
C GLY A 76 11.09 1.77 10.77
N ILE A 77 11.46 0.49 10.86
CA ILE A 77 11.16 -0.51 9.84
C ILE A 77 9.84 -1.20 10.19
N ALA A 78 8.77 -0.80 9.50
CA ALA A 78 7.48 -1.45 9.63
C ALA A 78 7.53 -2.88 9.03
N LEU A 79 6.80 -3.79 9.65
CA LEU A 79 6.62 -5.18 9.18
C LEU A 79 5.22 -5.44 8.62
N THR A 80 4.35 -4.44 8.67
CA THR A 80 2.98 -4.44 8.15
C THR A 80 2.61 -3.04 7.67
N ASN A 81 1.38 -2.83 7.22
CA ASN A 81 0.87 -1.56 6.70
C ASN A 81 0.90 -0.39 7.71
N ARG A 82 1.10 -0.64 8.99
CA ARG A 82 1.14 0.40 10.04
C ARG A 82 2.56 0.57 10.58
N PRO A 83 2.88 1.73 11.19
CA PRO A 83 4.13 1.90 11.93
C PRO A 83 4.33 0.80 12.98
N SER A 84 5.56 0.38 13.16
CA SER A 84 5.91 -0.80 13.99
C SER A 84 5.50 -0.71 15.46
N ASP A 85 5.39 0.50 16.00
CA ASP A 85 4.98 0.76 17.40
C ASP A 85 3.45 0.75 17.60
N ARG A 86 2.67 0.59 16.52
CA ARG A 86 1.20 0.68 16.53
C ARG A 86 0.52 -0.41 15.71
N SER A 87 1.21 -1.54 15.48
CA SER A 87 0.71 -2.59 14.59
C SER A 87 0.11 -3.76 15.35
N GLU A 88 -1.20 -3.74 15.49
CA GLU A 88 -1.99 -4.89 15.97
C GLU A 88 -1.90 -6.07 14.99
N THR A 89 -1.75 -5.80 13.68
CA THR A 89 -1.51 -6.83 12.66
C THR A 89 -0.19 -7.55 12.89
N GLU A 90 0.89 -6.81 13.22
CA GLU A 90 2.20 -7.40 13.56
C GLU A 90 2.07 -8.31 14.78
N ALA A 91 1.43 -7.83 15.85
CA ALA A 91 1.22 -8.60 17.08
C ALA A 91 0.44 -9.88 16.79
N TRP A 92 -0.69 -9.77 16.08
CA TRP A 92 -1.52 -10.92 15.73
C TRP A 92 -0.75 -11.97 14.92
N LEU A 93 0.01 -11.55 13.91
CA LEU A 93 0.81 -12.48 13.09
C LEU A 93 1.83 -13.25 13.93
N LEU A 94 2.56 -12.57 14.82
CA LEU A 94 3.54 -13.19 15.69
C LEU A 94 2.90 -14.15 16.72
N GLU A 95 1.76 -13.80 17.29
CA GLU A 95 0.98 -14.66 18.19
C GLU A 95 0.48 -15.92 17.48
N HIS A 96 0.19 -15.85 16.18
CA HIS A 96 -0.25 -16.98 15.36
C HIS A 96 0.91 -17.74 14.66
N GLY A 97 2.15 -17.44 15.08
CA GLY A 97 3.32 -18.20 14.66
C GLY A 97 3.93 -17.78 13.33
N TYR A 98 3.55 -16.65 12.74
CA TYR A 98 4.16 -16.14 11.51
C TYR A 98 5.45 -15.38 11.84
N ALA A 99 6.55 -15.71 11.13
CA ALA A 99 7.74 -14.89 11.14
C ALA A 99 7.56 -13.67 10.22
N LEU A 100 8.14 -12.53 10.59
CA LEU A 100 8.03 -11.28 9.84
C LEU A 100 9.41 -10.77 9.46
N ALA A 101 9.58 -10.26 8.24
CA ALA A 101 10.81 -9.62 7.81
C ALA A 101 10.51 -8.44 6.89
N ALA A 102 11.31 -7.38 6.98
CA ALA A 102 11.27 -6.24 6.07
C ALA A 102 12.65 -5.61 5.91
N SER A 103 12.95 -5.17 4.69
CA SER A 103 14.06 -4.27 4.40
C SER A 103 13.55 -2.83 4.32
N HIS A 104 14.37 -1.88 4.81
CA HIS A 104 14.10 -0.45 4.65
C HIS A 104 14.66 0.11 3.34
N PHE A 105 15.10 -0.75 2.46
CA PHE A 105 15.74 -0.51 1.17
C PHE A 105 17.00 0.37 1.25
N LYS A 106 17.90 0.15 0.33
CA LYS A 106 19.16 0.89 0.25
C LYS A 106 18.92 2.39 0.02
N GLY A 107 19.72 3.22 0.65
CA GLY A 107 19.59 4.68 0.55
C GLY A 107 18.53 5.29 1.46
N GLY A 108 18.11 4.60 2.53
CA GLY A 108 17.20 5.12 3.55
C GLY A 108 15.73 5.06 3.18
N GLY A 109 15.35 4.21 2.23
CA GLY A 109 13.94 3.86 1.93
C GLY A 109 13.11 4.96 1.28
N THR A 110 13.66 6.16 1.04
CA THR A 110 12.91 7.30 0.48
C THR A 110 13.02 7.37 -1.05
N GLY A 111 12.04 7.99 -1.69
CA GLY A 111 11.97 8.15 -3.14
C GLY A 111 11.52 6.89 -3.89
N TYR A 112 11.82 6.82 -5.17
CA TYR A 112 11.47 5.68 -6.03
C TYR A 112 12.42 4.51 -5.80
N GLN A 113 11.99 3.48 -5.09
CA GLN A 113 12.86 2.42 -4.57
C GLN A 113 12.65 1.04 -5.20
N VAL A 114 11.86 0.91 -6.27
CA VAL A 114 11.47 -0.42 -6.78
C VAL A 114 12.66 -1.31 -7.12
N GLU A 115 13.71 -0.79 -7.78
CA GLU A 115 14.88 -1.59 -8.16
C GLU A 115 15.67 -2.05 -6.92
N ASN A 116 15.97 -1.13 -6.00
CA ASN A 116 16.66 -1.47 -4.74
C ASN A 116 15.84 -2.48 -3.92
N ALA A 117 14.54 -2.25 -3.81
CA ALA A 117 13.65 -3.11 -3.04
C ALA A 117 13.62 -4.55 -3.54
N LEU A 118 13.59 -4.75 -4.86
CA LEU A 118 13.63 -6.10 -5.44
C LEU A 118 14.91 -6.84 -5.06
N HIS A 119 16.05 -6.15 -5.09
CA HIS A 119 17.36 -6.72 -4.68
C HIS A 119 17.40 -6.96 -3.17
N ASP A 120 17.05 -5.95 -2.38
CA ASP A 120 17.24 -5.97 -0.92
C ASP A 120 16.29 -6.96 -0.23
N GLN A 121 15.07 -7.15 -0.76
CA GLN A 121 14.16 -8.18 -0.26
C GLN A 121 14.65 -9.61 -0.53
N LEU A 122 15.27 -9.85 -1.68
CA LEU A 122 15.88 -11.15 -1.97
C LEU A 122 17.11 -11.40 -1.10
N ALA A 123 17.96 -10.38 -0.92
CA ALA A 123 19.12 -10.48 -0.02
C ALA A 123 18.69 -10.74 1.44
N LEU A 124 17.63 -10.11 1.91
CA LEU A 124 17.05 -10.38 3.23
C LEU A 124 16.48 -11.81 3.33
N LEU A 125 15.81 -12.30 2.28
CA LEU A 125 15.31 -13.66 2.25
C LEU A 125 16.45 -14.69 2.28
N ASP A 126 17.56 -14.44 1.57
CA ASP A 126 18.76 -15.29 1.62
C ASP A 126 19.43 -15.26 2.99
N TRP A 127 19.51 -14.08 3.61
CA TRP A 127 19.97 -13.94 4.98
C TRP A 127 19.10 -14.74 5.96
N PHE A 128 17.76 -14.66 5.83
CA PHE A 128 16.82 -15.40 6.67
C PHE A 128 17.05 -16.91 6.52
N HIS A 129 17.22 -17.42 5.28
CA HIS A 129 17.52 -18.83 5.04
C HIS A 129 18.81 -19.29 5.71
N ALA A 130 19.84 -18.46 5.73
CA ALA A 130 21.14 -18.79 6.30
C ALA A 130 21.18 -18.75 7.83
N HIS A 131 20.40 -17.84 8.46
CA HIS A 131 20.55 -17.55 9.90
C HIS A 131 19.35 -18.02 10.74
N VAL A 132 18.17 -18.19 10.14
CA VAL A 132 16.96 -18.64 10.82
C VAL A 132 16.53 -20.02 10.34
N GLY A 133 16.56 -20.24 9.03
CA GLY A 133 16.14 -21.48 8.39
C GLY A 133 15.22 -21.21 7.18
N ARG A 134 14.96 -22.27 6.41
CA ARG A 134 14.09 -22.16 5.24
C ARG A 134 12.63 -22.22 5.65
N PRO A 135 11.80 -21.21 5.29
CA PRO A 135 10.36 -21.25 5.48
C PRO A 135 9.72 -22.39 4.67
N LEU A 136 8.64 -22.97 5.18
CA LEU A 136 7.74 -23.82 4.39
C LEU A 136 7.02 -22.96 3.34
N HIS A 137 6.58 -21.75 3.74
CA HIS A 137 5.94 -20.80 2.86
C HIS A 137 6.52 -19.40 3.09
N THR A 138 6.77 -18.66 2.01
CA THR A 138 7.07 -17.24 2.05
C THR A 138 5.93 -16.48 1.38
N LEU A 139 5.28 -15.59 2.11
CA LEU A 139 4.30 -14.65 1.58
C LEU A 139 5.02 -13.34 1.23
N SER A 140 4.92 -12.88 -0.02
CA SER A 140 5.30 -11.51 -0.38
C SER A 140 4.15 -10.57 -0.04
N TYR A 141 4.38 -9.59 0.87
CA TYR A 141 3.36 -8.67 1.31
C TYR A 141 3.79 -7.23 1.02
N GLY A 142 2.91 -6.41 0.42
CA GLY A 142 3.28 -5.07 0.00
C GLY A 142 2.19 -4.03 0.11
N GLN A 143 2.60 -2.80 0.45
CA GLN A 143 1.75 -1.62 0.60
C GLN A 143 2.07 -0.59 -0.47
N SER A 144 1.05 0.00 -1.14
CA SER A 144 1.23 1.10 -2.08
C SER A 144 2.25 0.78 -3.18
N MET A 145 3.37 1.49 -3.31
CA MET A 145 4.49 1.11 -4.18
C MET A 145 5.01 -0.30 -3.86
N GLY A 146 5.01 -0.69 -2.58
CA GLY A 146 5.39 -2.04 -2.16
C GLY A 146 4.50 -3.14 -2.72
N ALA A 147 3.28 -2.83 -3.15
CA ALA A 147 2.41 -3.78 -3.84
C ALA A 147 2.99 -4.15 -5.23
N ALA A 148 3.48 -3.18 -5.99
CA ALA A 148 4.20 -3.48 -7.24
C ALA A 148 5.46 -4.31 -6.97
N ILE A 149 6.21 -4.00 -5.90
CA ILE A 149 7.39 -4.78 -5.50
C ILE A 149 6.98 -6.22 -5.16
N ALA A 150 5.93 -6.41 -4.37
CA ALA A 150 5.49 -7.74 -3.93
C ALA A 150 5.06 -8.63 -5.11
N VAL A 151 4.30 -8.09 -6.07
CA VAL A 151 3.90 -8.86 -7.25
C VAL A 151 5.09 -9.12 -8.18
N LEU A 152 6.02 -8.16 -8.36
CA LEU A 152 7.22 -8.32 -9.17
C LEU A 152 8.18 -9.37 -8.61
N LEU A 153 8.34 -9.45 -7.28
CA LEU A 153 9.13 -10.50 -6.62
C LEU A 153 8.58 -11.89 -6.98
N ALA A 154 7.27 -12.09 -6.87
CA ALA A 154 6.64 -13.38 -7.20
C ALA A 154 6.67 -13.68 -8.71
N GLU A 155 6.48 -12.67 -9.58
CA GLU A 155 6.58 -12.85 -11.03
C GLU A 155 7.99 -13.28 -11.48
N ARG A 156 9.04 -12.71 -10.86
CA ARG A 156 10.44 -12.93 -11.26
C ARG A 156 11.08 -14.11 -10.56
N HIS A 157 10.60 -14.47 -9.38
CA HIS A 157 11.15 -15.53 -8.54
C HIS A 157 10.04 -16.46 -8.01
N PRO A 158 9.28 -17.11 -8.91
CA PRO A 158 8.07 -17.88 -8.54
C PRO A 158 8.35 -19.05 -7.59
N ASP A 159 9.58 -19.57 -7.58
CA ASP A 159 10.03 -20.63 -6.69
C ASP A 159 10.33 -20.17 -5.24
N ARG A 160 10.37 -18.85 -5.02
CA ARG A 160 10.69 -18.27 -3.72
C ARG A 160 9.46 -17.91 -2.89
N PHE A 161 8.28 -17.84 -3.51
CA PHE A 161 7.06 -17.35 -2.87
C PHE A 161 5.89 -18.32 -3.03
N ALA A 162 5.12 -18.50 -1.95
CA ALA A 162 3.91 -19.32 -1.94
C ALA A 162 2.63 -18.51 -2.23
N GLY A 163 2.68 -17.18 -2.08
CA GLY A 163 1.57 -16.28 -2.32
C GLY A 163 1.97 -14.82 -2.22
N VAL A 164 1.04 -13.95 -2.60
CA VAL A 164 1.17 -12.49 -2.52
C VAL A 164 -0.04 -11.89 -1.83
N ALA A 165 0.18 -10.95 -0.92
CA ALA A 165 -0.85 -10.06 -0.40
C ALA A 165 -0.46 -8.61 -0.69
N THR A 166 -1.42 -7.76 -1.03
CA THR A 166 -1.16 -6.34 -1.24
C THR A 166 -2.27 -5.49 -0.64
N VAL A 167 -1.91 -4.30 -0.18
CA VAL A 167 -2.86 -3.30 0.30
C VAL A 167 -2.63 -1.97 -0.43
N CYS A 168 -3.71 -1.28 -0.82
CA CYS A 168 -3.69 0.03 -1.50
C CYS A 168 -2.70 0.10 -2.69
N GLY A 169 -2.69 -0.92 -3.54
CA GLY A 169 -1.62 -1.14 -4.51
C GLY A 169 -1.50 -0.06 -5.60
N ALA A 170 -0.27 0.47 -5.78
CA ALA A 170 0.14 1.24 -6.95
C ALA A 170 0.88 0.32 -7.93
N TYR A 171 0.12 -0.48 -8.70
CA TYR A 171 0.68 -1.55 -9.53
C TYR A 171 1.39 -1.07 -10.78
N ASP A 172 1.04 0.11 -11.28
CA ASP A 172 1.69 0.73 -12.44
C ASP A 172 2.39 2.03 -12.01
N PRO A 173 3.62 1.96 -11.47
CA PRO A 173 4.34 3.16 -11.05
C PRO A 173 4.58 4.15 -12.18
N ASN A 174 4.88 3.68 -13.40
CA ASN A 174 5.07 4.57 -14.54
C ASN A 174 3.76 5.27 -14.95
N GLY A 175 2.64 4.55 -14.95
CA GLY A 175 1.30 5.09 -15.13
C GLY A 175 0.94 6.10 -14.05
N SER A 176 1.30 5.86 -12.80
CA SER A 176 1.11 6.81 -11.68
C SER A 176 1.85 8.13 -11.90
N PHE A 177 3.12 8.09 -12.31
CA PHE A 177 3.89 9.30 -12.62
C PHE A 177 3.40 10.00 -13.90
N ASN A 178 2.88 9.28 -14.88
CA ASN A 178 2.23 9.88 -16.05
C ASN A 178 0.92 10.59 -15.66
N ALA A 179 0.10 9.99 -14.79
CA ALA A 179 -1.11 10.60 -14.27
C ALA A 179 -0.80 11.87 -13.44
N ALA A 180 0.25 11.80 -12.61
CA ALA A 180 0.71 12.97 -11.87
C ALA A 180 1.20 14.09 -12.80
N LEU A 181 1.91 13.75 -13.88
CA LEU A 181 2.30 14.74 -14.91
C LEU A 181 1.09 15.39 -15.54
N ASP A 182 0.05 14.64 -15.92
CA ASP A 182 -1.17 15.21 -16.51
C ASP A 182 -1.89 16.15 -15.56
N ILE A 183 -2.00 15.79 -14.28
CA ILE A 183 -2.61 16.62 -13.24
C ILE A 183 -1.80 17.90 -13.05
N ASN A 184 -0.49 17.83 -12.87
CA ASN A 184 0.37 19.01 -12.70
C ASN A 184 0.40 19.89 -13.95
N PHE A 185 0.40 19.30 -15.15
CA PHE A 185 0.28 20.01 -16.41
C PHE A 185 -1.03 20.78 -16.52
N ALA A 186 -2.15 20.15 -16.13
CA ALA A 186 -3.45 20.80 -16.18
C ALA A 186 -3.57 21.90 -15.11
N VAL A 187 -3.01 21.72 -13.91
CA VAL A 187 -2.91 22.79 -12.88
C VAL A 187 -2.12 23.97 -13.44
N LYS A 188 -0.91 23.76 -13.96
CA LYS A 188 -0.10 24.83 -14.56
C LYS A 188 -0.88 25.55 -15.66
N THR A 189 -1.41 24.82 -16.62
CA THR A 189 -2.03 25.41 -17.82
C THR A 189 -3.33 26.16 -17.54
N LEU A 190 -4.16 25.66 -16.62
CA LEU A 190 -5.49 26.21 -16.38
C LEU A 190 -5.59 27.15 -15.18
N LEU A 191 -4.72 26.96 -14.17
CA LEU A 191 -4.80 27.69 -12.91
C LEU A 191 -3.63 28.65 -12.68
N ALA A 192 -2.47 28.41 -13.32
CA ALA A 192 -1.26 29.24 -13.18
C ALA A 192 -0.56 29.51 -14.53
N PRO A 193 -1.28 29.93 -15.60
CA PRO A 193 -0.72 30.02 -16.96
C PRO A 193 0.42 31.00 -17.09
N GLU A 194 0.48 32.05 -16.26
CA GLU A 194 1.49 33.09 -16.30
C GLU A 194 2.72 32.76 -15.44
N GLN A 195 2.70 31.64 -14.70
CA GLN A 195 3.80 31.26 -13.84
C GLN A 195 4.80 30.35 -14.56
N ASP A 196 6.08 30.64 -14.37
CA ASP A 196 7.16 29.77 -14.82
C ASP A 196 7.33 28.58 -13.88
N ILE A 197 6.64 27.49 -14.18
CA ILE A 197 6.63 26.25 -13.40
C ILE A 197 7.26 25.14 -14.25
N GLU A 198 8.33 24.55 -13.75
CA GLU A 198 8.95 23.38 -14.37
C GLU A 198 8.30 22.11 -13.84
N LEU A 199 7.90 21.19 -14.72
CA LEU A 199 7.23 19.93 -14.37
C LEU A 199 8.14 18.71 -14.50
N VAL A 200 9.20 18.80 -15.28
CA VAL A 200 10.22 17.77 -15.53
C VAL A 200 11.57 18.44 -15.64
N ARG A 201 12.66 17.72 -15.32
CA ARG A 201 14.03 18.25 -15.30
C ARG A 201 14.13 19.57 -14.51
N VAL A 202 13.49 19.51 -13.33
CA VAL A 202 13.20 20.70 -12.53
C VAL A 202 14.47 21.25 -11.89
N SER A 203 14.78 22.53 -12.16
CA SER A 203 15.95 23.23 -11.60
C SER A 203 15.70 23.75 -10.19
N ASP A 204 14.47 24.21 -9.89
CA ASP A 204 14.02 24.62 -8.56
C ASP A 204 12.73 23.84 -8.17
N PRO A 205 12.89 22.64 -7.60
CA PRO A 205 11.76 21.80 -7.24
C PRO A 205 10.85 22.41 -6.17
N ALA A 206 11.42 23.11 -5.20
CA ALA A 206 10.67 23.72 -4.12
C ALA A 206 9.76 24.85 -4.64
N ARG A 207 10.30 25.74 -5.47
CA ARG A 207 9.55 26.83 -6.11
C ARG A 207 8.41 26.28 -6.97
N SER A 208 8.71 25.31 -7.83
CA SER A 208 7.70 24.73 -8.75
C SER A 208 6.59 24.00 -7.97
N THR A 209 6.93 23.25 -6.93
CA THR A 209 5.96 22.59 -6.04
C THR A 209 5.07 23.63 -5.32
N GLN A 210 5.69 24.67 -4.74
CA GLN A 210 4.95 25.72 -4.01
C GLN A 210 4.00 26.48 -4.96
N ALA A 211 4.44 26.81 -6.16
CA ALA A 211 3.61 27.51 -7.14
C ALA A 211 2.37 26.69 -7.53
N LEU A 212 2.52 25.38 -7.74
CA LEU A 212 1.39 24.48 -8.03
C LEU A 212 0.41 24.38 -6.84
N VAL A 213 0.92 24.24 -5.60
CA VAL A 213 0.10 24.20 -4.38
C VAL A 213 -0.72 25.48 -4.25
N GLN A 214 -0.08 26.66 -4.39
CA GLN A 214 -0.76 27.95 -4.33
C GLN A 214 -1.82 28.11 -5.40
N ALA A 215 -1.57 27.62 -6.63
CA ALA A 215 -2.56 27.67 -7.72
C ALA A 215 -3.83 26.86 -7.37
N VAL A 216 -3.68 25.69 -6.74
CA VAL A 216 -4.81 24.87 -6.27
C VAL A 216 -5.56 25.56 -5.15
N GLU A 217 -4.86 26.15 -4.17
CA GLU A 217 -5.48 26.88 -3.06
C GLU A 217 -6.28 28.07 -3.54
N GLN A 218 -5.70 28.87 -4.43
CA GLN A 218 -6.40 30.03 -5.03
C GLN A 218 -7.65 29.61 -5.82
N ALA A 219 -7.56 28.49 -6.56
CA ALA A 219 -8.68 27.97 -7.33
C ALA A 219 -9.88 27.57 -6.48
N LEU A 220 -9.67 27.14 -5.22
CA LEU A 220 -10.76 26.79 -4.29
C LEU A 220 -11.65 27.99 -3.93
N SER A 221 -11.16 29.21 -4.03
CA SER A 221 -11.89 30.43 -3.65
C SER A 221 -13.03 30.80 -4.59
N SER A 222 -13.04 30.31 -5.84
CA SER A 222 -14.02 30.68 -6.86
C SER A 222 -14.75 29.47 -7.46
N PRO A 223 -16.02 29.63 -7.91
CA PRO A 223 -16.72 28.58 -8.66
C PRO A 223 -15.97 28.14 -9.91
N GLN A 224 -15.31 29.08 -10.61
CA GLN A 224 -14.56 28.82 -11.83
C GLN A 224 -13.30 27.99 -11.54
N GLY A 225 -12.57 28.33 -10.48
CA GLY A 225 -11.41 27.55 -10.04
C GLY A 225 -11.80 26.12 -9.62
N ARG A 226 -12.87 25.98 -8.85
CA ARG A 226 -13.39 24.66 -8.43
C ARG A 226 -13.81 23.81 -9.64
N ALA A 227 -14.45 24.40 -10.66
CA ALA A 227 -14.80 23.67 -11.89
C ALA A 227 -13.54 23.14 -12.62
N ARG A 228 -12.47 23.94 -12.69
CA ARG A 228 -11.19 23.48 -13.25
C ARG A 228 -10.52 22.41 -12.41
N LEU A 229 -10.59 22.51 -11.08
CA LEU A 229 -10.10 21.43 -10.18
C LEU A 229 -10.84 20.11 -10.40
N ALA A 230 -12.15 20.14 -10.64
CA ALA A 230 -12.91 18.95 -11.03
C ALA A 230 -12.40 18.35 -12.37
N LEU A 231 -12.07 19.19 -13.35
CA LEU A 231 -11.49 18.73 -14.62
C LEU A 231 -10.11 18.11 -14.42
N VAL A 232 -9.25 18.75 -13.63
CA VAL A 232 -7.90 18.25 -13.30
C VAL A 232 -8.00 16.87 -12.63
N SER A 233 -8.88 16.72 -11.65
CA SER A 233 -9.12 15.45 -10.93
C SER A 233 -9.61 14.34 -11.86
N ALA A 234 -10.43 14.69 -12.87
CA ALA A 234 -10.99 13.72 -13.80
C ALA A 234 -9.94 13.05 -14.70
N PHE A 235 -8.76 13.63 -14.88
CA PHE A 235 -7.69 13.03 -15.68
C PHE A 235 -7.05 11.78 -15.05
N ASN A 236 -7.34 11.52 -13.76
CA ASN A 236 -6.97 10.25 -13.13
C ASN A 236 -8.08 9.70 -12.21
N ASN A 237 -9.35 10.01 -12.48
CA ASN A 237 -10.50 9.56 -11.67
C ASN A 237 -10.34 9.84 -10.16
N VAL A 238 -9.64 10.91 -9.79
CA VAL A 238 -9.34 11.23 -8.39
C VAL A 238 -10.62 11.34 -7.57
N ALA A 239 -10.79 10.49 -6.58
CA ALA A 239 -11.97 10.49 -5.73
C ALA A 239 -12.03 11.75 -4.85
N GLY A 240 -13.22 12.28 -4.61
CA GLY A 240 -13.45 13.37 -3.67
C GLY A 240 -13.72 12.85 -2.25
N TRP A 241 -12.90 11.92 -1.78
CA TRP A 241 -13.00 11.35 -0.44
C TRP A 241 -11.62 11.22 0.19
N TYR A 242 -11.18 12.30 0.86
CA TYR A 242 -9.80 12.42 1.37
C TYR A 242 -9.62 11.87 2.79
N SER A 243 -10.63 11.89 3.66
CA SER A 243 -10.51 11.41 5.03
C SER A 243 -11.03 9.97 5.19
N ALA A 244 -10.30 9.15 5.95
CA ALA A 244 -10.74 7.81 6.33
C ALA A 244 -11.87 7.83 7.37
N HIS A 245 -11.95 8.88 8.19
CA HIS A 245 -12.85 8.98 9.32
C HIS A 245 -14.17 9.72 9.01
N GLN A 246 -14.25 10.36 7.84
CA GLN A 246 -15.46 11.08 7.41
C GLN A 246 -16.26 10.24 6.42
N PRO A 247 -17.59 10.38 6.40
CA PRO A 247 -18.39 9.76 5.36
C PRO A 247 -18.06 10.34 3.99
N ARG A 248 -18.36 9.58 2.94
CA ARG A 248 -18.21 10.05 1.56
C ARG A 248 -19.02 11.34 1.35
N PRO A 249 -18.40 12.42 0.83
CA PRO A 249 -19.12 13.66 0.57
C PRO A 249 -20.23 13.47 -0.47
N THR A 250 -21.40 14.06 -0.19
CA THR A 250 -22.55 14.07 -1.09
C THR A 250 -22.70 15.41 -1.79
N ASP A 251 -22.16 16.49 -1.23
CA ASP A 251 -22.13 17.82 -1.85
C ASP A 251 -20.98 17.93 -2.85
N MET A 252 -21.25 18.54 -4.01
CA MET A 252 -20.25 18.69 -5.08
C MET A 252 -19.09 19.62 -4.68
N THR A 253 -19.34 20.64 -3.87
CA THR A 253 -18.28 21.56 -3.44
C THR A 253 -17.32 20.87 -2.48
N ASP A 254 -17.85 20.11 -1.53
CA ASP A 254 -17.03 19.31 -0.63
C ASP A 254 -16.28 18.19 -1.37
N TRP A 255 -16.93 17.56 -2.32
CA TRP A 255 -16.28 16.58 -3.20
C TRP A 255 -15.05 17.16 -3.90
N ILE A 256 -15.22 18.34 -4.55
CA ILE A 256 -14.12 19.02 -5.26
C ILE A 256 -13.05 19.51 -4.27
N ARG A 257 -13.43 19.97 -3.07
CA ARG A 257 -12.47 20.37 -2.04
C ARG A 257 -11.58 19.20 -1.62
N GLN A 258 -12.15 18.02 -1.45
CA GLN A 258 -11.39 16.82 -1.10
C GLN A 258 -10.57 16.28 -2.29
N GLN A 259 -11.05 16.45 -3.54
CA GLN A 259 -10.22 16.22 -4.73
C GLN A 259 -8.99 17.15 -4.75
N ALA A 260 -9.16 18.43 -4.39
CA ALA A 260 -8.05 19.38 -4.33
C ALA A 260 -7.00 18.97 -3.28
N ALA A 261 -7.43 18.44 -2.14
CA ALA A 261 -6.49 17.90 -1.14
C ALA A 261 -5.67 16.72 -1.71
N TRP A 262 -6.28 15.83 -2.49
CA TRP A 262 -5.54 14.79 -3.21
C TRP A 262 -4.57 15.35 -4.24
N ILE A 263 -4.99 16.34 -5.04
CA ILE A 263 -4.12 17.00 -6.01
C ILE A 263 -2.87 17.56 -5.32
N GLN A 264 -3.05 18.28 -4.21
CA GLN A 264 -1.94 18.88 -3.47
C GLN A 264 -1.02 17.82 -2.86
N ASN A 265 -1.56 16.89 -2.08
CA ASN A 265 -0.73 16.00 -1.28
C ASN A 265 -0.17 14.81 -2.07
N ALA A 266 -0.97 14.16 -2.93
CA ALA A 266 -0.51 13.01 -3.68
C ALA A 266 0.21 13.39 -4.98
N TYR A 267 -0.38 14.29 -5.79
CA TYR A 267 0.10 14.53 -7.14
C TYR A 267 1.10 15.68 -7.26
N ILE A 268 1.03 16.70 -6.40
CA ILE A 268 1.98 17.81 -6.40
C ILE A 268 3.14 17.51 -5.43
N VAL A 269 2.84 17.26 -4.16
CA VAL A 269 3.87 17.02 -3.14
C VAL A 269 4.47 15.61 -3.28
N GLY A 270 3.61 14.58 -3.41
CA GLY A 270 4.06 13.18 -3.43
C GLY A 270 4.71 12.74 -4.75
N LEU A 271 4.20 13.17 -5.90
CA LEU A 271 4.64 12.69 -7.24
C LEU A 271 4.99 13.83 -8.21
N GLY A 272 4.95 15.09 -7.76
CA GLY A 272 5.20 16.27 -8.58
C GLY A 272 6.69 16.67 -8.63
N PRO A 273 6.99 17.96 -8.82
CA PRO A 273 8.33 18.45 -9.15
C PRO A 273 9.42 17.96 -8.19
N SER A 274 9.21 18.02 -6.88
CA SER A 274 10.21 17.60 -5.90
C SER A 274 10.48 16.09 -5.92
N ALA A 275 9.45 15.27 -6.07
CA ALA A 275 9.57 13.81 -6.14
C ALA A 275 10.25 13.33 -7.43
N ARG A 276 10.10 14.09 -8.52
CA ARG A 276 10.67 13.74 -9.83
C ARG A 276 12.18 13.81 -9.90
N VAL A 277 12.82 14.64 -9.06
CA VAL A 277 14.28 14.75 -9.01
C VAL A 277 14.92 13.38 -8.75
N ASP A 278 14.43 12.66 -7.73
CA ASP A 278 14.92 11.31 -7.42
C ASP A 278 14.57 10.29 -8.51
N LEU A 279 13.34 10.31 -9.00
CA LEU A 279 12.91 9.43 -10.09
C LEU A 279 13.75 9.61 -11.35
N GLU A 280 13.94 10.87 -11.79
CA GLU A 280 14.69 11.19 -13.01
C GLU A 280 16.18 10.86 -12.89
N ALA A 281 16.76 11.04 -11.69
CA ALA A 281 18.13 10.62 -11.39
C ALA A 281 18.29 9.08 -11.51
N LYS A 282 17.38 8.29 -10.95
CA LYS A 282 17.39 6.83 -11.02
C LYS A 282 17.10 6.29 -12.42
N ALA A 283 16.17 6.92 -13.14
CA ALA A 283 15.80 6.53 -14.49
C ALA A 283 16.80 7.01 -15.56
N GLY A 284 17.72 7.90 -15.22
CA GLY A 284 18.66 8.52 -16.16
C GLY A 284 17.99 9.51 -17.10
N GLY A 285 16.91 10.19 -16.65
CA GLY A 285 16.13 11.17 -17.40
C GLY A 285 14.64 11.15 -17.06
N ASN A 286 13.85 11.92 -17.80
CA ASN A 286 12.40 12.01 -17.59
C ASN A 286 11.65 10.80 -18.19
N PRO A 287 11.01 9.92 -17.37
CA PRO A 287 10.27 8.77 -17.89
C PRO A 287 8.81 9.08 -18.25
N SER A 288 8.33 10.29 -18.04
CA SER A 288 6.91 10.64 -18.20
C SER A 288 6.66 11.54 -19.40
N TRP A 289 5.47 11.43 -19.96
CA TRP A 289 5.07 12.19 -21.15
C TRP A 289 3.57 12.51 -21.17
N ASN A 290 3.23 13.59 -21.88
CA ASN A 290 1.88 13.86 -22.30
C ASN A 290 1.78 14.20 -23.81
N VAL A 291 2.88 14.08 -24.55
CA VAL A 291 2.85 14.14 -26.01
C VAL A 291 1.92 13.05 -26.56
N GLY A 292 1.02 13.43 -27.49
CA GLY A 292 0.03 12.50 -28.06
C GLY A 292 -1.18 12.22 -27.19
N ILE A 293 -1.28 12.79 -25.99
CA ILE A 293 -2.45 12.63 -25.12
C ILE A 293 -3.55 13.62 -25.52
N ASP A 294 -4.73 13.07 -25.82
CA ASP A 294 -5.96 13.83 -26.04
C ASP A 294 -6.76 13.92 -24.74
N TYR A 295 -6.71 15.07 -24.07
CA TYR A 295 -7.39 15.32 -22.81
C TYR A 295 -8.92 15.33 -22.95
N ARG A 296 -9.46 15.61 -24.12
CA ARG A 296 -10.90 15.49 -24.39
C ARG A 296 -11.34 14.02 -24.35
N ARG A 297 -10.56 13.16 -25.01
CA ARG A 297 -10.79 11.73 -25.01
C ARG A 297 -10.55 11.12 -23.62
N GLN A 298 -9.55 11.61 -22.87
CA GLN A 298 -9.27 11.17 -21.51
C GLN A 298 -10.44 11.49 -20.59
N LEU A 299 -10.99 12.73 -20.65
CA LEU A 299 -12.19 13.11 -19.90
C LEU A 299 -13.41 12.24 -20.25
N ALA A 300 -13.64 11.97 -21.55
CA ALA A 300 -14.76 11.14 -21.99
C ALA A 300 -14.69 9.67 -21.47
N ARG A 301 -13.49 9.20 -21.08
CA ARG A 301 -13.28 7.89 -20.44
C ARG A 301 -13.32 7.95 -18.91
N SER A 302 -13.31 9.14 -18.36
CA SER A 302 -13.30 9.34 -16.90
C SER A 302 -14.67 9.05 -16.29
N SER A 303 -14.68 8.35 -15.16
CA SER A 303 -15.86 8.18 -14.31
C SER A 303 -16.35 9.51 -13.71
N GLN A 304 -15.54 10.57 -13.78
CA GLN A 304 -15.83 11.90 -13.24
C GLN A 304 -16.40 12.88 -14.29
N GLU A 305 -16.57 12.48 -15.55
CA GLU A 305 -17.01 13.38 -16.63
C GLU A 305 -18.30 14.12 -16.27
N ALA A 306 -19.30 13.45 -15.70
CA ALA A 306 -20.57 14.06 -15.34
C ALA A 306 -20.41 15.14 -14.25
N VAL A 307 -19.51 14.93 -13.28
CA VAL A 307 -19.18 15.91 -12.22
C VAL A 307 -18.54 17.15 -12.85
N VAL A 308 -17.58 16.97 -13.76
CA VAL A 308 -16.91 18.06 -14.50
C VAL A 308 -17.93 18.88 -15.28
N ARG A 309 -18.76 18.24 -16.10
CA ARG A 309 -19.77 18.94 -16.91
C ARG A 309 -20.75 19.73 -16.04
N ARG A 310 -21.16 19.18 -14.90
CA ARG A 310 -22.03 19.88 -13.93
C ARG A 310 -21.31 21.08 -13.32
N ALA A 311 -20.07 20.91 -12.85
CA ALA A 311 -19.29 21.98 -12.24
C ALA A 311 -19.05 23.15 -13.20
N TYR A 312 -18.71 22.87 -14.48
CA TYR A 312 -18.53 23.89 -15.52
C TYR A 312 -19.81 24.65 -15.82
N ARG A 313 -20.95 23.95 -15.97
CA ARG A 313 -22.25 24.63 -16.17
C ARG A 313 -22.60 25.53 -14.98
N THR A 314 -22.43 25.06 -13.76
CA THR A 314 -22.71 25.85 -12.53
C THR A 314 -21.79 27.07 -12.43
N ALA A 315 -20.55 26.98 -12.89
CA ALA A 315 -19.57 28.06 -12.87
C ALA A 315 -19.69 29.04 -14.07
N GLY A 316 -20.56 28.74 -15.04
CA GLY A 316 -20.67 29.54 -16.27
C GLY A 316 -19.42 29.47 -17.15
N LEU A 317 -18.67 28.37 -17.11
CA LEU A 317 -17.45 28.16 -17.90
C LEU A 317 -17.70 27.32 -19.16
N ASP A 318 -16.94 27.62 -20.23
CA ASP A 318 -16.87 26.80 -21.43
C ASP A 318 -15.79 25.72 -21.28
N LEU A 319 -16.23 24.48 -21.05
CA LEU A 319 -15.35 23.30 -20.93
C LEU A 319 -14.52 23.06 -22.20
N ARG A 320 -15.10 23.32 -23.39
CA ARG A 320 -14.42 23.13 -24.67
C ARG A 320 -13.19 24.03 -24.75
N ARG A 321 -13.33 25.30 -24.36
CA ARG A 321 -12.24 26.28 -24.36
C ARG A 321 -11.07 25.86 -23.45
N ASP A 322 -11.34 25.34 -22.23
CA ASP A 322 -10.27 24.89 -21.34
C ASP A 322 -9.61 23.61 -21.87
N LEU A 323 -10.35 22.70 -22.52
CA LEU A 323 -9.77 21.53 -23.21
C LEU A 323 -8.93 21.92 -24.43
N GLU A 324 -9.30 22.98 -25.18
CA GLU A 324 -8.50 23.56 -26.28
C GLU A 324 -7.20 24.16 -25.73
N ARG A 325 -7.25 24.92 -24.63
CA ARG A 325 -6.03 25.44 -23.95
C ARG A 325 -5.06 24.31 -23.54
N LEU A 326 -5.58 23.20 -23.05
CA LEU A 326 -4.75 22.02 -22.76
C LEU A 326 -4.18 21.39 -24.04
N ALA A 327 -4.91 21.39 -25.14
CA ALA A 327 -4.44 20.85 -26.41
C ALA A 327 -3.32 21.69 -27.04
N ASP A 328 -3.42 23.00 -26.92
CA ASP A 328 -2.50 23.98 -27.53
C ASP A 328 -1.23 24.22 -26.69
N ALA A 329 -1.26 23.87 -25.38
CA ALA A 329 -0.12 24.06 -24.49
C ALA A 329 1.07 23.15 -24.85
N PRO A 330 2.32 23.63 -24.68
CA PRO A 330 3.53 22.86 -24.99
C PRO A 330 3.55 21.49 -24.28
N ARG A 331 3.77 20.43 -25.05
CA ARG A 331 3.73 19.05 -24.56
C ARG A 331 5.10 18.56 -24.09
N ILE A 332 5.09 17.63 -23.15
CA ILE A 332 6.27 17.03 -22.54
C ILE A 332 6.51 15.67 -23.18
N ALA A 333 7.69 15.49 -23.76
CA ALA A 333 8.17 14.23 -24.29
C ALA A 333 9.06 13.49 -23.27
N PRO A 334 9.08 12.16 -23.27
CA PRO A 334 9.93 11.39 -22.38
C PRO A 334 11.32 11.19 -22.96
N ASP A 335 12.28 10.82 -22.10
CA ASP A 335 13.54 10.22 -22.52
C ASP A 335 13.33 8.71 -22.69
N ARG A 336 13.61 8.19 -23.88
CA ARG A 336 13.32 6.78 -24.22
C ARG A 336 14.03 5.78 -23.29
N SER A 337 15.27 6.07 -22.91
CA SER A 337 16.04 5.25 -21.95
C SER A 337 15.38 5.21 -20.57
N ALA A 338 14.88 6.35 -20.09
CA ALA A 338 14.18 6.43 -18.81
C ALA A 338 12.84 5.66 -18.83
N VAL A 339 12.09 5.74 -19.93
CA VAL A 339 10.90 4.89 -20.11
C VAL A 339 11.26 3.40 -20.08
N ALA A 340 12.30 3.00 -20.82
CA ALA A 340 12.77 1.61 -20.84
C ALA A 340 13.20 1.12 -19.46
N TYR A 341 13.83 1.98 -18.65
CA TYR A 341 14.15 1.68 -17.25
C TYR A 341 12.87 1.39 -16.45
N MET A 342 11.86 2.26 -16.50
CA MET A 342 10.62 2.07 -15.75
C MET A 342 9.92 0.76 -16.12
N TYR A 343 9.85 0.43 -17.40
CA TYR A 343 9.24 -0.83 -17.85
C TYR A 343 10.03 -2.06 -17.41
N ARG A 344 11.37 -2.00 -17.49
CA ARG A 344 12.22 -3.10 -17.06
C ARG A 344 12.13 -3.35 -15.57
N VAL A 345 12.10 -2.28 -14.77
CA VAL A 345 12.24 -2.37 -13.31
C VAL A 345 10.90 -2.50 -12.61
N GLY A 346 9.91 -1.68 -12.97
CA GLY A 346 8.79 -1.39 -12.08
C GLY A 346 7.39 -1.75 -12.60
N VAL A 347 7.21 -2.20 -13.85
CA VAL A 347 5.87 -2.48 -14.38
C VAL A 347 5.60 -3.99 -14.41
N PRO A 348 4.69 -4.51 -13.55
CA PRO A 348 4.29 -5.91 -13.57
C PRO A 348 3.66 -6.34 -14.89
N HIS A 349 3.82 -7.60 -15.26
CA HIS A 349 3.24 -8.17 -16.47
C HIS A 349 1.88 -8.85 -16.22
N GLY A 350 1.57 -9.16 -14.93
CA GLY A 350 0.38 -9.90 -14.56
C GLY A 350 0.59 -11.42 -14.60
N TYR A 351 1.82 -11.90 -14.74
CA TYR A 351 2.10 -13.31 -14.54
C TYR A 351 1.90 -13.67 -13.08
N THR A 352 0.89 -14.49 -12.78
CA THR A 352 0.53 -14.89 -11.42
C THR A 352 0.83 -16.37 -11.19
N PRO A 353 2.09 -16.73 -10.87
CA PRO A 353 2.46 -18.14 -10.63
C PRO A 353 1.88 -18.67 -9.30
N VAL A 354 1.55 -17.78 -8.37
CA VAL A 354 1.05 -18.05 -7.02
C VAL A 354 -0.26 -17.29 -6.76
N PRO A 355 -1.06 -17.65 -5.74
CA PRO A 355 -2.25 -16.90 -5.37
C PRO A 355 -1.90 -15.46 -4.93
N VAL A 356 -2.71 -14.51 -5.39
CA VAL A 356 -2.61 -13.08 -5.10
C VAL A 356 -3.92 -12.59 -4.49
N VAL A 357 -3.86 -11.99 -3.30
CA VAL A 357 -4.99 -11.25 -2.73
C VAL A 357 -4.64 -9.78 -2.66
N THR A 358 -5.60 -8.91 -2.98
CA THR A 358 -5.44 -7.46 -2.88
C THR A 358 -6.53 -6.87 -2.00
N LEU A 359 -6.22 -5.78 -1.30
CA LEU A 359 -7.16 -4.98 -0.53
C LEU A 359 -7.03 -3.51 -0.92
N HIS A 360 -8.14 -2.87 -1.29
CA HIS A 360 -8.13 -1.47 -1.71
C HIS A 360 -9.32 -0.69 -1.16
N SER A 361 -9.12 0.59 -0.80
CA SER A 361 -10.22 1.47 -0.43
C SER A 361 -10.85 2.10 -1.67
N THR A 362 -12.21 2.14 -1.71
CA THR A 362 -12.96 2.64 -2.88
C THR A 362 -12.81 4.13 -3.12
N GLY A 363 -12.39 4.87 -2.08
CA GLY A 363 -12.20 6.32 -2.10
C GLY A 363 -10.74 6.76 -2.15
N ASP A 364 -9.80 5.87 -2.43
CA ASP A 364 -8.39 6.23 -2.60
C ASP A 364 -8.20 7.14 -3.83
N GLY A 365 -7.77 8.37 -3.60
CA GLY A 365 -7.48 9.32 -4.67
C GLY A 365 -5.98 9.46 -4.96
N GLY A 366 -5.11 8.78 -4.21
CA GLY A 366 -3.66 8.74 -4.41
C GLY A 366 -3.25 7.62 -5.36
N ALA A 367 -3.26 6.37 -4.89
CA ALA A 367 -3.20 5.20 -5.77
C ALA A 367 -4.63 4.80 -6.11
N VAL A 368 -5.19 5.39 -7.16
CA VAL A 368 -6.60 5.18 -7.51
C VAL A 368 -6.94 3.70 -7.70
N PRO A 369 -8.11 3.21 -7.22
CA PRO A 369 -8.48 1.80 -7.32
C PRO A 369 -8.63 1.29 -8.76
N ASP A 370 -8.62 2.19 -9.75
CA ASP A 370 -8.52 1.88 -11.18
C ASP A 370 -7.28 1.03 -11.52
N GLN A 371 -6.21 1.13 -10.73
CA GLN A 371 -5.02 0.29 -10.87
C GLN A 371 -5.28 -1.19 -10.51
N GLU A 372 -6.24 -1.46 -9.63
CA GLU A 372 -6.71 -2.83 -9.37
C GLU A 372 -7.30 -3.46 -10.64
N ARG A 373 -8.15 -2.69 -11.36
CA ARG A 373 -8.69 -3.15 -12.64
C ARG A 373 -7.60 -3.35 -13.68
N TRP A 374 -6.66 -2.40 -13.80
CA TRP A 374 -5.53 -2.55 -14.71
C TRP A 374 -4.72 -3.82 -14.39
N TYR A 375 -4.43 -4.10 -13.13
CA TYR A 375 -3.70 -5.29 -12.73
C TYR A 375 -4.50 -6.58 -13.05
N ALA A 376 -5.80 -6.59 -12.79
CA ALA A 376 -6.68 -7.71 -13.17
C ALA A 376 -6.71 -7.92 -14.70
N ASP A 377 -6.72 -6.85 -15.48
CA ASP A 377 -6.65 -6.92 -16.95
C ASP A 377 -5.29 -7.50 -17.41
N GLN A 378 -4.16 -7.16 -16.75
CA GLN A 378 -2.85 -7.77 -17.04
C GLN A 378 -2.86 -9.27 -16.68
N VAL A 379 -3.37 -9.62 -15.50
CA VAL A 379 -3.51 -11.03 -15.06
C VAL A 379 -4.40 -11.82 -16.03
N GLY A 380 -5.48 -11.21 -16.52
CA GLY A 380 -6.35 -11.82 -17.52
C GLY A 380 -5.67 -12.10 -18.87
N ARG A 381 -4.65 -11.32 -19.22
CA ARG A 381 -3.90 -11.45 -20.49
C ARG A 381 -2.71 -12.40 -20.40
N PHE A 382 -2.00 -12.40 -19.28
CA PHE A 382 -0.67 -13.00 -19.16
C PHE A 382 -0.54 -14.02 -18.02
N GLY A 383 -1.52 -14.09 -17.13
CA GLY A 383 -1.54 -14.95 -15.95
C GLY A 383 -2.75 -15.84 -15.85
N ASP A 384 -3.09 -16.21 -14.61
CA ASP A 384 -4.23 -17.04 -14.28
C ASP A 384 -5.21 -16.25 -13.37
N PRO A 385 -6.34 -15.75 -13.92
CA PRO A 385 -7.32 -15.00 -13.14
C PRO A 385 -7.91 -15.76 -11.95
N SER A 386 -7.87 -17.10 -11.96
CA SER A 386 -8.34 -17.92 -10.85
C SER A 386 -7.50 -17.78 -9.60
N ARG A 387 -6.26 -17.28 -9.76
CA ARG A 387 -5.31 -17.02 -8.67
C ARG A 387 -5.42 -15.62 -8.07
N LEU A 388 -6.22 -14.72 -8.66
CA LEU A 388 -6.41 -13.36 -8.17
C LEU A 388 -7.72 -13.23 -7.38
N ARG A 389 -7.65 -12.57 -6.21
CA ARG A 389 -8.81 -12.11 -5.43
C ARG A 389 -8.61 -10.66 -5.04
N GLN A 390 -9.54 -9.81 -5.46
CA GLN A 390 -9.54 -8.37 -5.15
C GLN A 390 -10.64 -8.07 -4.14
N LEU A 391 -10.24 -7.51 -2.99
CA LEU A 391 -11.11 -7.14 -1.89
C LEU A 391 -11.15 -5.61 -1.79
N TYR A 392 -12.30 -5.06 -1.44
CA TYR A 392 -12.50 -3.62 -1.34
C TYR A 392 -13.15 -3.25 -0.02
N VAL A 393 -12.74 -2.09 0.50
CA VAL A 393 -13.31 -1.45 1.69
C VAL A 393 -13.91 -0.10 1.28
N GLU A 394 -15.15 0.17 1.69
CA GLU A 394 -15.82 1.45 1.44
C GLU A 394 -15.30 2.51 2.41
N ARG A 395 -14.22 3.17 2.02
CA ARG A 395 -13.54 4.19 2.83
C ARG A 395 -12.76 5.13 1.94
N GLY A 396 -12.58 6.37 2.41
CA GLY A 396 -11.62 7.34 1.85
C GLY A 396 -10.19 7.04 2.29
N MET A 397 -9.28 7.89 1.92
CA MET A 397 -7.85 7.87 2.22
C MET A 397 -7.06 6.71 1.58
N HIS A 398 -5.75 6.91 1.45
CA HIS A 398 -4.80 5.92 0.96
C HIS A 398 -4.30 5.04 2.11
N CYS A 399 -4.33 3.74 1.94
CA CYS A 399 -3.81 2.74 2.90
C CYS A 399 -4.43 2.75 4.30
N SER A 400 -5.56 3.40 4.51
CA SER A 400 -6.22 3.49 5.83
C SER A 400 -7.16 2.30 6.05
N PHE A 401 -6.59 1.19 6.51
CA PHE A 401 -7.30 -0.03 6.90
C PHE A 401 -7.21 -0.26 8.40
N SER A 402 -8.21 -0.93 8.98
CA SER A 402 -8.07 -1.47 10.32
C SER A 402 -7.21 -2.73 10.31
N ALA A 403 -6.59 -3.06 11.44
CA ALA A 403 -5.86 -4.32 11.58
C ALA A 403 -6.77 -5.53 11.30
N ALA A 404 -8.04 -5.45 11.67
CA ALA A 404 -9.02 -6.50 11.39
C ALA A 404 -9.22 -6.73 9.88
N GLU A 405 -9.31 -5.67 9.08
CA GLU A 405 -9.45 -5.77 7.62
C GLU A 405 -8.18 -6.35 6.98
N GLU A 406 -7.03 -5.94 7.45
CA GLU A 406 -5.73 -6.43 7.01
C GLU A 406 -5.54 -7.93 7.37
N ILE A 407 -5.80 -8.32 8.61
CA ILE A 407 -5.71 -9.71 9.07
C ILE A 407 -6.63 -10.63 8.28
N VAL A 408 -7.89 -10.23 8.06
CA VAL A 408 -8.84 -11.02 7.26
C VAL A 408 -8.37 -11.18 5.82
N THR A 409 -7.74 -10.15 5.26
CA THR A 409 -7.13 -10.21 3.92
C THR A 409 -5.95 -11.20 3.90
N LEU A 410 -5.05 -11.13 4.88
CA LEU A 410 -3.93 -12.07 5.01
C LEU A 410 -4.41 -13.51 5.23
N ARG A 411 -5.41 -13.73 6.10
CA ARG A 411 -6.02 -15.04 6.29
C ARG A 411 -6.60 -15.61 5.00
N THR A 412 -7.16 -14.76 4.13
CA THR A 412 -7.71 -15.19 2.83
C THR A 412 -6.64 -15.83 1.94
N VAL A 413 -5.43 -15.27 1.88
CA VAL A 413 -4.35 -15.86 1.09
C VAL A 413 -3.68 -17.04 1.79
N PHE A 414 -3.54 -17.03 3.12
CA PHE A 414 -3.02 -18.17 3.87
C PHE A 414 -3.90 -19.41 3.65
N GLU A 415 -5.22 -19.26 3.82
CA GLU A 415 -6.16 -20.36 3.58
C GLU A 415 -6.08 -20.86 2.12
N ARG A 416 -5.88 -19.98 1.15
CA ARG A 416 -5.68 -20.37 -0.26
C ARG A 416 -4.38 -21.14 -0.47
N ILE A 417 -3.29 -20.76 0.22
CA ILE A 417 -2.00 -21.47 0.16
C ILE A 417 -2.16 -22.88 0.75
N ASP A 418 -2.75 -22.98 1.94
CA ASP A 418 -2.84 -24.22 2.70
C ASP A 418 -3.85 -25.21 2.08
N SER A 419 -5.03 -24.75 1.64
CA SER A 419 -6.12 -25.60 1.15
C SER A 419 -6.15 -25.78 -0.36
N GLY A 420 -5.42 -24.96 -1.11
CA GLY A 420 -5.53 -24.90 -2.57
C GLY A 420 -6.82 -24.25 -3.09
N ARG A 421 -7.69 -23.73 -2.23
CA ARG A 421 -9.00 -23.15 -2.59
C ARG A 421 -9.21 -21.80 -1.93
N TRP A 422 -9.83 -20.87 -2.65
CA TRP A 422 -10.19 -19.59 -2.03
C TRP A 422 -11.31 -19.78 -1.01
N PRO A 423 -11.20 -19.15 0.19
CA PRO A 423 -12.33 -19.07 1.11
C PRO A 423 -13.45 -18.21 0.51
N ASN A 424 -14.57 -18.17 1.21
CA ASN A 424 -15.69 -17.33 0.80
C ASN A 424 -15.40 -15.86 1.08
N THR A 425 -15.11 -15.11 0.02
CA THR A 425 -14.79 -13.68 0.07
C THR A 425 -16.02 -12.77 -0.10
N ASN A 426 -17.21 -13.22 0.30
CA ASN A 426 -18.39 -12.35 0.34
C ASN A 426 -18.16 -11.21 1.36
N PRO A 427 -18.39 -9.93 1.00
CA PRO A 427 -18.12 -8.79 1.87
C PRO A 427 -18.75 -8.88 3.27
N ARG A 428 -20.00 -9.38 3.37
CA ARG A 428 -20.67 -9.56 4.67
C ARG A 428 -19.94 -10.57 5.57
N ARG A 429 -19.39 -11.64 4.97
CA ARG A 429 -18.59 -12.64 5.71
C ARG A 429 -17.26 -12.08 6.14
N LEU A 430 -16.56 -11.37 5.25
CA LEU A 430 -15.30 -10.71 5.58
C LEU A 430 -15.49 -9.67 6.69
N SER A 431 -16.52 -8.81 6.59
CA SER A 431 -16.81 -7.84 7.65
C SER A 431 -17.23 -8.49 8.97
N LYS A 432 -17.91 -9.64 8.93
CA LYS A 432 -18.22 -10.40 10.14
C LYS A 432 -16.92 -10.95 10.76
N ALA A 433 -16.08 -11.61 9.97
CA ALA A 433 -14.80 -12.16 10.44
C ALA A 433 -13.86 -11.07 11.01
N ALA A 434 -13.87 -9.88 10.42
CA ALA A 434 -13.11 -8.75 10.93
C ALA A 434 -13.65 -8.26 12.31
N ARG A 435 -14.96 -8.16 12.47
CA ARG A 435 -15.56 -7.79 13.78
C ARG A 435 -15.30 -8.82 14.87
N GLU A 436 -15.21 -10.09 14.52
CA GLU A 436 -14.94 -11.18 15.47
C GLU A 436 -13.52 -11.15 16.06
N LEU A 437 -12.59 -10.35 15.49
CA LEU A 437 -11.27 -10.10 16.06
C LEU A 437 -11.33 -9.20 17.30
N GLY A 438 -12.39 -8.42 17.49
CA GLY A 438 -12.58 -7.54 18.64
C GLY A 438 -12.32 -6.07 18.34
N ASP A 439 -12.68 -5.20 19.29
CA ASP A 439 -12.69 -3.74 19.10
C ASP A 439 -11.28 -3.16 18.96
N ASP A 440 -10.29 -3.73 19.63
CA ASP A 440 -8.90 -3.29 19.58
C ASP A 440 -8.32 -3.39 18.16
N TYR A 441 -8.87 -4.27 17.31
CA TYR A 441 -8.47 -4.43 15.91
C TYR A 441 -9.24 -3.55 14.93
N GLN A 442 -10.22 -2.74 15.40
CA GLN A 442 -11.06 -1.90 14.53
C GLN A 442 -10.54 -0.46 14.39
N LEU A 443 -9.38 -0.14 14.95
CA LEU A 443 -8.78 1.18 14.83
C LEU A 443 -8.26 1.40 13.40
N VAL A 444 -8.64 2.53 12.82
CA VAL A 444 -8.18 2.99 11.50
C VAL A 444 -7.33 4.24 11.68
N LEU A 445 -6.10 4.19 11.19
CA LEU A 445 -5.23 5.37 11.10
C LEU A 445 -5.60 6.18 9.86
N ASP A 446 -5.92 7.46 10.05
CA ASP A 446 -6.00 8.42 8.94
C ASP A 446 -4.60 9.00 8.70
N PHE A 447 -3.97 8.62 7.58
CA PHE A 447 -2.62 9.07 7.23
C PHE A 447 -2.52 10.58 6.92
N GLY A 448 -3.65 11.25 6.70
CA GLY A 448 -3.68 12.70 6.52
C GLY A 448 -3.56 13.48 7.83
N THR A 449 -4.04 12.91 8.93
CA THR A 449 -4.06 13.55 10.26
C THR A 449 -3.20 12.83 11.30
N PHE A 450 -2.74 11.61 11.03
CA PHE A 450 -2.08 10.70 11.96
C PHE A 450 -2.89 10.43 13.24
N GLN A 451 -4.23 10.43 13.11
CA GLN A 451 -5.16 10.11 14.19
C GLN A 451 -5.77 8.73 13.98
N ASP A 452 -5.99 8.00 15.07
CA ASP A 452 -6.77 6.77 15.06
C ASP A 452 -8.22 7.03 15.42
N ALA A 453 -9.12 6.27 14.80
CA ALA A 453 -10.51 6.19 15.19
C ALA A 453 -11.03 4.76 15.04
N ALA A 454 -11.92 4.35 15.94
CA ALA A 454 -12.63 3.09 15.81
C ALA A 454 -13.62 3.17 14.64
N MET A 455 -13.40 2.31 13.65
CA MET A 455 -14.22 2.26 12.43
C MET A 455 -14.66 0.81 12.19
N PRO A 456 -15.95 0.56 11.95
CA PRO A 456 -16.39 -0.79 11.63
C PRO A 456 -15.79 -1.26 10.31
N ALA A 457 -15.46 -2.55 10.23
CA ALA A 457 -14.99 -3.15 8.99
C ALA A 457 -16.03 -2.98 7.86
N ALA A 458 -15.59 -2.42 6.74
CA ALA A 458 -16.45 -1.94 5.67
C ALA A 458 -16.19 -2.64 4.32
N PHE A 459 -15.96 -3.96 4.33
CA PHE A 459 -15.81 -4.71 3.08
C PHE A 459 -17.03 -4.54 2.19
N THR A 460 -16.79 -4.30 0.91
CA THR A 460 -17.83 -4.01 -0.08
C THR A 460 -17.56 -4.67 -1.42
N ARG A 461 -18.56 -4.68 -2.31
CA ARG A 461 -18.37 -4.98 -3.73
C ARG A 461 -18.10 -3.68 -4.46
N PHE A 462 -17.05 -3.69 -5.27
CA PHE A 462 -16.68 -2.53 -6.07
C PHE A 462 -16.19 -2.99 -7.44
N ALA A 463 -16.52 -2.22 -8.47
CA ALA A 463 -16.02 -2.40 -9.82
C ALA A 463 -15.23 -1.14 -10.19
N PRO A 464 -13.90 -1.18 -10.11
CA PRO A 464 -13.07 -0.01 -10.40
C PRO A 464 -13.28 0.49 -11.83
N PRO A 465 -13.25 1.81 -12.05
CA PRO A 465 -13.18 2.40 -13.37
C PRO A 465 -11.93 1.94 -14.15
N GLN A 466 -11.84 2.32 -15.42
CA GLN A 466 -10.66 2.08 -16.22
C GLN A 466 -9.52 3.03 -15.79
N PHE A 467 -8.31 2.50 -15.58
CA PHE A 467 -7.13 3.31 -15.36
C PHE A 467 -6.83 4.14 -16.64
N LEU A 468 -6.71 5.47 -16.51
CA LEU A 468 -6.70 6.38 -17.64
C LEU A 468 -5.33 6.55 -18.30
N ARG A 469 -4.26 6.27 -17.55
CA ARG A 469 -2.86 6.43 -18.00
C ARG A 469 -2.00 5.17 -17.80
N PRO A 470 -2.47 4.00 -18.27
CA PRO A 470 -1.71 2.77 -18.11
C PRO A 470 -0.41 2.81 -18.94
N SER A 471 0.61 2.14 -18.42
CA SER A 471 1.88 1.91 -19.15
C SER A 471 1.72 0.96 -20.34
N ARG A 472 0.77 0.02 -20.28
CA ARG A 472 0.49 -1.00 -21.29
C ARG A 472 -0.99 -1.11 -21.61
#